data_bed29d3ecb0aada22a970422435e10a4
#
_entry.id   bed29d3ecb0aada22a970422435e10a4
#
_cell.length_a   1.000
_cell.length_b   1.000
_cell.length_c   1.000
_cell.angle_alpha   90.00
_cell.angle_beta   90.00
_cell.angle_gamma   90.00
#
_symmetry.space_group_name_H-M   'P 1'
#
loop_
_entity.id
_entity.type
_entity.pdbx_description
1 polymer ?
#
loop_
_entity_poly.entity_id
_entity_poly.type
_entity_poly.pdbx_seq_one_letter_code
_entity_poly.pdbx_strand_id
1 'polypeptide(L)'
;MYPPCSLYVSKHFNLSFRSNFHISIASVDEHNNPTVTPIGSLLLNDNQTGFYFEKYPKKLPIHAEGNPNVCVLGVNSSTLFWLKSLFKNKFKEYPGIKLYGQLGAKRKATEHETKRLQRRMKATKLLKGNAYLWCHMQYVRDISFTKAEKINLGDMTDHL
;
A
#
# COMPACT_ATOMS: atom_id res chain seq x y z
N MET A 1 -10.60 13.01 11.46
CA MET A 1 -9.39 12.52 10.73
C MET A 1 -8.96 11.23 11.38
N TYR A 2 -8.86 10.11 10.64
CA TYR A 2 -8.38 8.85 11.22
C TYR A 2 -6.85 8.85 11.32
N PRO A 3 -6.27 8.28 12.39
CA PRO A 3 -4.82 8.09 12.45
C PRO A 3 -4.36 7.21 11.27
N PRO A 4 -3.17 7.48 10.69
CA PRO A 4 -2.69 6.85 9.45
C PRO A 4 -2.66 5.32 9.44
N CYS A 5 -2.54 4.70 10.60
CA CYS A 5 -2.52 3.23 10.74
C CYS A 5 -3.59 2.70 11.70
N SER A 6 -4.78 3.31 11.67
CA SER A 6 -5.94 2.77 12.40
C SER A 6 -6.32 1.38 11.85
N LEU A 7 -7.04 0.61 12.67
CA LEU A 7 -7.57 -0.71 12.24
C LEU A 7 -8.38 -0.60 10.94
N TYR A 8 -9.10 0.50 10.75
CA TYR A 8 -9.86 0.78 9.53
C TYR A 8 -8.95 0.91 8.30
N VAL A 9 -7.88 1.70 8.41
CA VAL A 9 -6.89 1.90 7.33
C VAL A 9 -6.20 0.59 7.00
N SER A 10 -5.73 -0.16 8.00
CA SER A 10 -5.09 -1.46 7.81
C SER A 10 -6.02 -2.47 7.12
N LYS A 11 -7.29 -2.52 7.52
CA LYS A 11 -8.32 -3.35 6.86
C LYS A 11 -8.51 -2.95 5.39
N HIS A 12 -8.63 -1.65 5.12
CA HIS A 12 -8.80 -1.11 3.76
C HIS A 12 -7.62 -1.50 2.85
N PHE A 13 -6.38 -1.31 3.32
CA PHE A 13 -5.18 -1.68 2.56
C PHE A 13 -5.08 -3.19 2.31
N ASN A 14 -5.52 -4.02 3.24
CA ASN A 14 -5.60 -5.47 3.03
C ASN A 14 -6.65 -5.84 1.95
N LEU A 15 -7.80 -5.18 1.92
CA LEU A 15 -8.81 -5.37 0.88
C LEU A 15 -8.31 -4.88 -0.49
N SER A 16 -7.66 -3.72 -0.52
CA SER A 16 -7.04 -3.17 -1.74
C SER A 16 -6.00 -4.13 -2.30
N PHE A 17 -5.12 -4.67 -1.46
CA PHE A 17 -4.15 -5.67 -1.88
C PHE A 17 -4.80 -6.94 -2.44
N ARG A 18 -5.86 -7.45 -1.79
CA ARG A 18 -6.58 -8.65 -2.25
C ARG A 18 -7.25 -8.46 -3.61
N SER A 19 -7.70 -7.24 -3.91
CA SER A 19 -8.38 -6.92 -5.18
C SER A 19 -7.42 -6.59 -6.33
N ASN A 20 -6.20 -6.10 -6.04
CA ASN A 20 -5.22 -5.63 -7.04
C ASN A 20 -3.89 -6.36 -7.02
N PHE A 21 -3.58 -7.13 -5.98
CA PHE A 21 -2.27 -7.73 -5.70
C PHE A 21 -1.12 -6.72 -5.52
N HIS A 22 -1.39 -5.44 -5.56
CA HIS A 22 -0.44 -4.35 -5.33
C HIS A 22 -1.12 -3.11 -4.77
N ILE A 23 -0.30 -2.21 -4.27
CA ILE A 23 -0.63 -0.86 -3.81
C ILE A 23 0.30 0.09 -4.55
N SER A 24 -0.15 1.30 -4.85
CA SER A 24 0.65 2.27 -5.59
C SER A 24 1.35 3.24 -4.64
N ILE A 25 2.65 3.45 -4.85
CA ILE A 25 3.43 4.47 -4.15
C ILE A 25 3.85 5.54 -5.17
N ALA A 26 3.37 6.75 -4.98
CA ALA A 26 3.80 7.92 -5.72
C ALA A 26 5.00 8.56 -5.03
N SER A 27 5.99 8.95 -5.82
CA SER A 27 7.19 9.70 -5.41
C SER A 27 7.55 10.72 -6.48
N VAL A 28 8.43 11.65 -6.18
CA VAL A 28 8.94 12.64 -7.13
C VAL A 28 10.47 12.56 -7.20
N ASP A 29 11.02 12.82 -8.37
CA ASP A 29 12.46 12.94 -8.56
C ASP A 29 12.99 14.34 -8.16
N GLU A 30 14.28 14.56 -8.32
CA GLU A 30 14.94 15.85 -8.05
C GLU A 30 14.45 17.00 -8.93
N HIS A 31 13.82 16.69 -10.06
CA HIS A 31 13.22 17.67 -10.98
C HIS A 31 11.70 17.84 -10.78
N ASN A 32 11.14 17.29 -9.68
CA ASN A 32 9.71 17.26 -9.37
C ASN A 32 8.85 16.47 -10.37
N ASN A 33 9.43 15.56 -11.17
CA ASN A 33 8.64 14.69 -12.02
C ASN A 33 8.01 13.57 -11.16
N PRO A 34 6.67 13.43 -11.18
CA PRO A 34 6.01 12.38 -10.41
C PRO A 34 6.18 11.01 -11.06
N THR A 35 6.34 10.01 -10.23
CA THR A 35 6.38 8.59 -10.62
C THR A 35 5.48 7.78 -9.71
N VAL A 36 4.82 6.76 -10.27
CA VAL A 36 4.01 5.80 -9.51
C VAL A 36 4.62 4.42 -9.64
N THR A 37 4.87 3.77 -8.50
CA THR A 37 5.46 2.44 -8.42
C THR A 37 4.47 1.46 -7.79
N PRO A 38 4.07 0.38 -8.48
CA PRO A 38 3.24 -0.67 -7.89
C PRO A 38 4.08 -1.52 -6.93
N ILE A 39 3.61 -1.70 -5.70
CA ILE A 39 4.28 -2.45 -4.64
C ILE A 39 3.35 -3.53 -4.10
N GLY A 40 3.70 -4.81 -4.28
CA GLY A 40 2.95 -5.94 -3.74
C GLY A 40 3.29 -6.31 -2.29
N SER A 41 4.38 -5.78 -1.76
CA SER A 41 4.95 -6.18 -0.48
C SER A 41 4.82 -5.14 0.64
N LEU A 42 4.00 -4.10 0.48
CA LEU A 42 3.77 -3.11 1.53
C LEU A 42 2.96 -3.73 2.68
N LEU A 43 3.45 -3.58 3.90
CA LEU A 43 2.81 -4.00 5.14
C LEU A 43 2.75 -2.81 6.10
N LEU A 44 1.57 -2.56 6.66
CA LEU A 44 1.38 -1.51 7.66
C LEU A 44 1.57 -2.08 9.07
N ASN A 45 2.11 -1.26 9.96
CA ASN A 45 2.20 -1.51 11.40
C ASN A 45 1.18 -0.64 12.15
N ASP A 46 0.92 -0.95 13.43
CA ASP A 46 -0.08 -0.24 14.22
C ASP A 46 0.40 1.15 14.71
N ASN A 47 1.70 1.43 14.65
CA ASN A 47 2.36 2.64 15.14
C ASN A 47 2.60 3.71 14.07
N GLN A 48 1.70 3.87 13.11
CA GLN A 48 1.81 4.84 12.00
C GLN A 48 3.06 4.63 11.12
N THR A 49 3.56 3.42 11.09
CA THR A 49 4.66 3.02 10.22
C THR A 49 4.24 1.89 9.28
N GLY A 50 5.08 1.60 8.34
CA GLY A 50 4.99 0.45 7.47
C GLY A 50 6.34 0.16 6.87
N PHE A 51 6.39 -0.86 6.07
CA PHE A 51 7.58 -1.20 5.30
C PHE A 51 7.18 -1.94 4.03
N TYR A 52 8.04 -1.88 3.03
CA TYR A 52 7.92 -2.73 1.84
C TYR A 52 9.24 -3.43 1.57
N PHE A 53 9.17 -4.61 0.94
CA PHE A 53 10.37 -5.33 0.52
C PHE A 53 10.94 -4.70 -0.76
N GLU A 54 12.16 -4.18 -0.66
CA GLU A 54 12.85 -3.45 -1.71
C GLU A 54 13.73 -4.39 -2.54
N LYS A 55 13.10 -5.07 -3.51
CA LYS A 55 13.81 -5.96 -4.45
C LYS A 55 13.76 -5.45 -5.88
N TYR A 56 12.58 -5.07 -6.37
CA TYR A 56 12.36 -4.70 -7.76
C TYR A 56 12.30 -3.19 -8.04
N PRO A 57 11.79 -2.34 -7.13
CA PRO A 57 11.75 -0.90 -7.38
C PRO A 57 13.17 -0.34 -7.59
N LYS A 58 13.37 0.36 -8.71
CA LYS A 58 14.65 1.02 -9.01
C LYS A 58 14.59 2.53 -8.77
N LYS A 59 13.53 3.18 -9.23
CA LYS A 59 13.37 4.63 -9.12
C LYS A 59 13.02 5.09 -7.71
N LEU A 60 12.10 4.38 -7.04
CA LEU A 60 11.63 4.75 -5.71
C LEU A 60 12.76 4.91 -4.67
N PRO A 61 13.77 4.01 -4.59
CA PRO A 61 14.93 4.22 -3.73
C PRO A 61 15.75 5.46 -4.08
N ILE A 62 15.96 5.74 -5.36
CA ILE A 62 16.75 6.90 -5.83
C ILE A 62 16.03 8.19 -5.45
N HIS A 63 14.71 8.26 -5.67
CA HIS A 63 13.91 9.43 -5.28
C HIS A 63 13.96 9.68 -3.78
N ALA A 64 13.98 8.61 -2.96
CA ALA A 64 14.04 8.72 -1.51
C ALA A 64 15.31 9.43 -0.97
N GLU A 65 16.40 9.42 -1.73
CA GLU A 65 17.64 10.10 -1.35
C GLU A 65 17.53 11.63 -1.48
N GLY A 66 16.82 12.10 -2.51
CA GLY A 66 16.59 13.53 -2.74
C GLY A 66 15.30 14.05 -2.08
N ASN A 67 14.22 13.30 -2.20
CA ASN A 67 12.92 13.66 -1.63
C ASN A 67 12.21 12.40 -1.06
N PRO A 68 12.25 12.21 0.26
CA PRO A 68 11.66 11.04 0.89
C PRO A 68 10.12 11.05 0.92
N ASN A 69 9.47 12.16 0.56
CA ASN A 69 8.02 12.28 0.63
C ASN A 69 7.33 11.35 -0.38
N VAL A 70 6.33 10.63 0.09
CA VAL A 70 5.56 9.68 -0.71
C VAL A 70 4.06 9.79 -0.42
N CYS A 71 3.28 9.41 -1.42
CA CYS A 71 1.85 9.16 -1.25
C CYS A 71 1.56 7.71 -1.63
N VAL A 72 1.02 6.96 -0.68
CA VAL A 72 0.64 5.56 -0.86
C VAL A 72 -0.86 5.47 -1.10
N LEU A 73 -1.27 4.90 -2.22
CA LEU A 73 -2.67 4.77 -2.60
C LEU A 73 -3.11 3.31 -2.54
N GLY A 74 -4.13 3.03 -1.70
CA GLY A 74 -4.88 1.78 -1.69
C GLY A 74 -6.28 1.99 -2.22
N VAL A 75 -6.66 1.24 -3.26
CA VAL A 75 -8.02 1.25 -3.83
C VAL A 75 -8.61 -0.14 -3.75
N ASN A 76 -9.83 -0.26 -3.23
CA ASN A 76 -10.57 -1.51 -3.29
C ASN A 76 -11.19 -1.66 -4.70
N SER A 77 -10.59 -2.48 -5.54
CA SER A 77 -11.02 -2.73 -6.92
C SER A 77 -11.88 -4.00 -7.06
N SER A 78 -12.42 -4.53 -5.96
CA SER A 78 -13.34 -5.67 -6.00
C SER A 78 -14.56 -5.36 -6.86
N THR A 79 -14.76 -6.12 -7.93
CA THR A 79 -15.91 -5.96 -8.84
C THR A 79 -17.24 -6.02 -8.09
N LEU A 80 -17.39 -6.94 -7.14
CA LEU A 80 -18.61 -7.07 -6.34
C LEU A 80 -18.86 -5.85 -5.45
N PHE A 81 -17.81 -5.27 -4.88
CA PHE A 81 -17.89 -4.03 -4.09
C PHE A 81 -18.40 -2.87 -4.96
N TRP A 82 -17.83 -2.70 -6.14
CA TRP A 82 -18.22 -1.64 -7.08
C TRP A 82 -19.65 -1.84 -7.62
N LEU A 83 -20.00 -3.03 -8.08
CA LEU A 83 -21.35 -3.31 -8.59
C LEU A 83 -22.43 -3.07 -7.52
N LYS A 84 -22.20 -3.52 -6.27
CA LYS A 84 -23.14 -3.26 -5.16
C LYS A 84 -23.29 -1.77 -4.87
N SER A 85 -22.19 -1.02 -4.93
CA SER A 85 -22.20 0.42 -4.68
C SER A 85 -22.95 1.17 -5.78
N LEU A 86 -22.70 0.83 -7.04
CA LEU A 86 -23.39 1.41 -8.19
C LEU A 86 -24.89 1.09 -8.16
N PHE A 87 -25.27 -0.16 -7.86
CA PHE A 87 -26.67 -0.55 -7.76
C PHE A 87 -27.43 0.19 -6.65
N LYS A 88 -26.74 0.46 -5.51
CA LYS A 88 -27.34 1.17 -4.36
C LYS A 88 -27.17 2.68 -4.43
N ASN A 89 -26.51 3.19 -5.45
CA ASN A 89 -26.08 4.59 -5.59
C ASN A 89 -25.35 5.15 -4.35
N LYS A 90 -24.66 4.29 -3.61
CA LYS A 90 -23.85 4.65 -2.44
C LYS A 90 -22.81 3.60 -2.09
N PHE A 91 -21.67 4.03 -1.61
CA PHE A 91 -20.66 3.16 -1.05
C PHE A 91 -20.94 2.83 0.42
N LYS A 92 -20.60 1.62 0.84
CA LYS A 92 -20.65 1.20 2.26
C LYS A 92 -19.39 1.63 3.03
N GLU A 93 -18.27 1.75 2.34
CA GLU A 93 -16.96 2.16 2.85
C GLU A 93 -16.28 2.99 1.75
N TYR A 94 -15.33 3.86 2.11
CA TYR A 94 -14.59 4.63 1.11
C TYR A 94 -13.86 3.71 0.12
N PRO A 95 -13.93 3.97 -1.20
CA PRO A 95 -13.31 3.12 -2.22
C PRO A 95 -11.80 3.17 -2.24
N GLY A 96 -11.21 4.25 -1.71
CA GLY A 96 -9.76 4.42 -1.67
C GLY A 96 -9.30 5.27 -0.49
N ILE A 97 -8.07 5.02 -0.06
CA ILE A 97 -7.37 5.80 0.97
C ILE A 97 -5.96 6.12 0.47
N LYS A 98 -5.56 7.38 0.66
CA LYS A 98 -4.17 7.84 0.50
C LYS A 98 -3.52 7.92 1.87
N LEU A 99 -2.27 7.46 1.96
CA LEU A 99 -1.41 7.68 3.11
C LEU A 99 -0.22 8.54 2.66
N TYR A 100 -0.05 9.67 3.30
CA TYR A 100 1.12 10.53 3.10
C TYR A 100 2.16 10.21 4.16
N GLY A 101 3.41 10.16 3.74
CA GLY A 101 4.49 9.81 4.63
C GLY A 101 5.86 10.01 4.00
N GLN A 102 6.87 9.50 4.67
CA GLN A 102 8.27 9.61 4.25
C GLN A 102 8.92 8.23 4.25
N LEU A 103 9.70 7.96 3.20
CA LEU A 103 10.55 6.79 3.12
C LEU A 103 11.73 6.94 4.10
N GLY A 104 11.95 5.90 4.85
CA GLY A 104 13.08 5.79 5.78
C GLY A 104 14.26 5.03 5.19
N ALA A 105 15.11 4.53 6.07
CA ALA A 105 16.28 3.78 5.71
C ALA A 105 15.94 2.40 5.12
N LYS A 106 16.78 1.95 4.19
CA LYS A 106 16.83 0.55 3.77
C LYS A 106 17.56 -0.25 4.83
N ARG A 107 17.00 -1.38 5.23
CA ARG A 107 17.60 -2.28 6.21
C ARG A 107 17.30 -3.74 5.91
N LYS A 108 17.99 -4.64 6.57
CA LYS A 108 17.70 -6.07 6.49
C LYS A 108 16.33 -6.37 7.12
N ALA A 109 15.54 -7.19 6.47
CA ALA A 109 14.25 -7.64 7.00
C ALA A 109 14.44 -8.53 8.24
N THR A 110 13.57 -8.37 9.22
CA THR A 110 13.49 -9.28 10.36
C THR A 110 12.79 -10.58 9.98
N GLU A 111 13.00 -11.62 10.77
CA GLU A 111 12.28 -12.88 10.59
C GLU A 111 10.75 -12.71 10.70
N HIS A 112 10.31 -11.87 11.62
CA HIS A 112 8.88 -11.55 11.78
C HIS A 112 8.28 -10.89 10.53
N GLU A 113 8.98 -9.94 9.92
CA GLU A 113 8.55 -9.26 8.68
C GLU A 113 8.49 -10.24 7.51
N THR A 114 9.49 -11.09 7.38
CA THR A 114 9.51 -12.17 6.38
C THR A 114 8.33 -13.13 6.56
N LYS A 115 8.02 -13.54 7.79
CA LYS A 115 6.85 -14.38 8.09
C LYS A 115 5.52 -13.67 7.77
N ARG A 116 5.43 -12.34 7.97
CA ARG A 116 4.25 -11.54 7.59
C ARG A 116 4.04 -11.55 6.07
N LEU A 117 5.10 -11.37 5.29
CA LEU A 117 5.03 -11.47 3.83
C LEU A 117 4.59 -12.86 3.38
N GLN A 118 5.20 -13.91 3.91
CA GLN A 118 4.87 -15.30 3.57
C GLN A 118 3.39 -15.62 3.87
N ARG A 119 2.86 -15.15 4.99
CA ARG A 119 1.43 -15.29 5.33
C ARG A 119 0.51 -14.60 4.30
N ARG A 120 0.87 -13.37 3.87
CA ARG A 120 0.12 -12.65 2.84
C ARG A 120 0.13 -13.40 1.51
N MET A 121 1.26 -14.00 1.13
CA MET A 121 1.43 -14.71 -0.15
C MET A 121 0.97 -16.17 -0.11
N LYS A 122 0.43 -16.66 1.02
CA LYS A 122 0.04 -18.07 1.19
C LYS A 122 -1.00 -18.52 0.17
N ALA A 123 -1.95 -17.66 -0.20
CA ALA A 123 -3.01 -17.98 -1.15
C ALA A 123 -2.50 -18.31 -2.57
N THR A 124 -1.36 -17.76 -2.95
CA THR A 124 -0.73 -17.95 -4.27
C THR A 124 0.50 -18.84 -4.23
N LYS A 125 0.81 -19.45 -3.08
CA LYS A 125 2.05 -20.23 -2.85
C LYS A 125 2.30 -21.35 -3.85
N LEU A 126 1.23 -21.99 -4.33
CA LEU A 126 1.32 -23.10 -5.29
C LEU A 126 1.58 -22.65 -6.73
N LEU A 127 1.49 -21.37 -7.02
CA LEU A 127 1.75 -20.85 -8.36
C LEU A 127 3.27 -20.70 -8.56
N LYS A 128 3.79 -21.18 -9.69
CA LYS A 128 5.23 -21.12 -10.04
C LYS A 128 5.79 -19.70 -9.96
N GLY A 129 5.03 -18.70 -10.40
CA GLY A 129 5.43 -17.28 -10.33
C GLY A 129 5.55 -16.74 -8.91
N ASN A 130 4.87 -17.33 -7.92
CA ASN A 130 4.96 -16.90 -6.52
C ASN A 130 6.39 -17.07 -5.99
N ALA A 131 7.00 -18.23 -6.18
CA ALA A 131 8.38 -18.47 -5.75
C ALA A 131 9.35 -17.49 -6.42
N TYR A 132 9.20 -17.23 -7.71
CA TYR A 132 10.03 -16.28 -8.45
C TYR A 132 9.93 -14.86 -7.92
N LEU A 133 8.72 -14.37 -7.66
CA LEU A 133 8.48 -13.00 -7.20
C LEU A 133 8.90 -12.78 -5.74
N TRP A 134 8.64 -13.75 -4.87
CA TRP A 134 8.67 -13.53 -3.41
C TRP A 134 9.81 -14.23 -2.68
N CYS A 135 10.59 -15.09 -3.36
CA CYS A 135 11.80 -15.66 -2.76
C CYS A 135 12.93 -14.63 -2.70
N HIS A 136 13.85 -14.82 -1.73
CA HIS A 136 15.05 -13.98 -1.55
C HIS A 136 14.75 -12.49 -1.32
N MET A 137 13.63 -12.16 -0.72
CA MET A 137 13.32 -10.81 -0.26
C MET A 137 14.00 -10.56 1.08
N GLN A 138 15.18 -9.94 1.06
CA GLN A 138 16.05 -9.79 2.23
C GLN A 138 16.03 -8.38 2.83
N TYR A 139 15.71 -7.37 2.04
CA TYR A 139 15.77 -5.98 2.45
C TYR A 139 14.39 -5.34 2.43
N VAL A 140 14.15 -4.50 3.43
CA VAL A 140 12.95 -3.67 3.54
C VAL A 140 13.35 -2.20 3.60
N ARG A 141 12.44 -1.35 3.17
CA ARG A 141 12.51 0.09 3.43
C ARG A 141 11.33 0.48 4.31
N ASP A 142 11.65 1.19 5.38
CA ASP A 142 10.63 1.69 6.29
C ASP A 142 9.89 2.89 5.70
N ILE A 143 8.66 3.09 6.16
CA ILE A 143 7.83 4.25 5.84
C ILE A 143 7.21 4.75 7.15
N SER A 144 7.29 6.05 7.42
CA SER A 144 6.53 6.72 8.47
C SER A 144 5.37 7.49 7.85
N PHE A 145 4.16 7.32 8.37
CA PHE A 145 2.96 7.98 7.87
C PHE A 145 2.54 9.12 8.80
N THR A 146 2.19 10.24 8.19
CA THR A 146 1.78 11.46 8.93
C THR A 146 0.31 11.78 8.75
N LYS A 147 -0.30 11.38 7.63
CA LYS A 147 -1.69 11.72 7.28
C LYS A 147 -2.36 10.59 6.51
N ALA A 148 -3.63 10.34 6.82
CA ALA A 148 -4.52 9.52 5.98
C ALA A 148 -5.62 10.40 5.39
N GLU A 149 -5.91 10.21 4.10
CA GLU A 149 -6.96 10.93 3.37
C GLU A 149 -7.83 9.93 2.62
N LYS A 150 -9.14 10.00 2.83
CA LYS A 150 -10.11 9.17 2.15
C LYS A 150 -10.41 9.73 0.76
N ILE A 151 -10.66 8.88 -0.21
CA ILE A 151 -11.11 9.30 -1.53
C ILE A 151 -12.63 9.49 -1.47
N ASN A 152 -13.04 10.76 -1.61
CA ASN A 152 -14.44 11.14 -1.71
C ASN A 152 -14.90 11.06 -3.17
N LEU A 153 -16.08 10.52 -3.42
CA LEU A 153 -16.75 10.43 -4.71
C LEU A 153 -18.13 11.15 -4.66
N GLY A 154 -18.18 12.29 -4.01
CA GLY A 154 -19.38 13.12 -3.88
C GLY A 154 -20.51 12.38 -3.21
N ASP A 155 -21.75 12.57 -3.69
CA ASP A 155 -22.99 12.04 -3.11
C ASP A 155 -22.94 10.54 -2.77
N MET A 156 -22.11 9.77 -3.50
CA MET A 156 -21.97 8.32 -3.25
C MET A 156 -21.17 8.01 -1.96
N THR A 157 -20.46 8.97 -1.40
CA THR A 157 -19.61 8.82 -0.21
C THR A 157 -19.88 9.84 0.89
N ASP A 158 -20.66 10.91 0.64
CA ASP A 158 -20.86 12.03 1.59
C ASP A 158 -21.59 11.62 2.87
N HIS A 159 -22.26 10.46 2.85
CA HIS A 159 -22.93 9.87 4.02
C HIS A 159 -21.96 9.07 4.93
N LEU A 160 -20.69 8.88 4.56
CA LEU A 160 -19.66 8.16 5.31
C LEU A 160 -18.89 9.13 6.21
#